data_d3e39ac59d825687ffa6870dd466e03c
#
_entry.id   d3e39ac59d825687ffa6870dd466e03c
#
_cell.length_a   1.000
_cell.length_b   1.000
_cell.length_c   1.000
_cell.angle_alpha   90.00
_cell.angle_beta   90.00
_cell.angle_gamma   90.00
#
_symmetry.space_group_name_H-M   'P 1'
#
loop_
_entity.id
_entity.type
_entity.pdbx_description
1 polymer ?
#
loop_
_entity_poly.entity_id
_entity_poly.type
_entity_poly.pdbx_seq_one_letter_code
_entity_poly.pdbx_strand_id
1 'polypeptide(L)' 'MALGPGKYDAVTTLARGLTHAQAVVLIVINGVHGSGFSVQSVGAPMAGLPDLLEALAADIRATLRPPH' A
#
# COMPACT_ATOMS: atom_id res chain seq x y z
N MET A 1 -3.25 13.49 -1.64
CA MET A 1 -3.68 13.09 -2.09
C MET A 1 -4.23 12.27 -2.06
N ALA A 2 -4.82 12.31 -2.17
CA ALA A 2 -5.16 11.48 -1.89
C ALA A 2 -6.15 10.89 -2.50
N LEU A 3 -5.95 10.11 -3.25
CA LEU A 3 -6.90 9.32 -3.77
C LEU A 3 -7.62 8.71 -2.70
N GLY A 4 -8.85 8.91 -2.64
CA GLY A 4 -9.69 8.33 -1.66
C GLY A 4 -9.31 8.66 -0.25
N PRO A 5 -9.09 9.92 0.07
CA PRO A 5 -8.70 10.26 1.42
C PRO A 5 -9.75 9.78 2.38
N GLY A 6 -9.32 9.11 3.40
CA GLY A 6 -10.19 8.65 4.46
C GLY A 6 -10.90 7.35 4.26
N LYS A 7 -11.01 6.85 3.03
CA LYS A 7 -11.75 5.62 2.81
C LYS A 7 -11.23 4.46 3.64
N TYR A 8 -9.93 4.27 3.65
CA TYR A 8 -9.30 3.12 4.32
C TYR A 8 -8.22 3.55 5.28
N ASP A 9 -8.22 4.82 5.69
CA ASP A 9 -7.18 5.33 6.58
C ASP A 9 -7.19 4.64 7.93
N ALA A 10 -8.38 4.32 8.44
CA ALA A 10 -8.47 3.64 9.74
C ALA A 10 -7.82 2.27 9.68
N VAL A 11 -8.01 1.55 8.57
CA VAL A 11 -7.40 0.24 8.39
C VAL A 11 -5.89 0.36 8.28
N THR A 12 -5.42 1.38 7.56
CA THR A 12 -3.99 1.62 7.42
C THR A 12 -3.35 1.97 8.77
N THR A 13 -4.02 2.78 9.56
CA THR A 13 -3.56 3.12 10.90
C THR A 13 -3.45 1.87 11.77
N LEU A 14 -4.45 1.01 11.70
CA LEU A 14 -4.47 -0.23 12.46
C LEU A 14 -3.31 -1.14 12.02
N ALA A 15 -3.12 -1.28 10.72
CA ALA A 15 -2.04 -2.11 10.18
C ALA A 15 -0.67 -1.60 10.61
N ARG A 16 -0.48 -0.28 10.59
CA ARG A 16 0.78 0.31 11.04
C ARG A 16 1.02 0.02 12.52
N GLY A 17 -0.02 0.13 13.33
CA GLY A 17 0.09 -0.15 14.76
C GLY A 17 0.39 -1.61 15.03
N LEU A 18 -0.29 -2.51 14.35
CA LEU A 18 -0.11 -3.94 14.58
C LEU A 18 1.25 -4.45 14.11
N THR A 19 1.81 -3.84 13.09
CA THR A 19 3.09 -4.28 12.54
C THR A 19 4.27 -3.53 13.10
N HIS A 20 4.01 -2.45 13.83
CA HIS A 20 5.05 -1.54 14.31
C HIS A 20 5.87 -0.96 13.16
N ALA A 21 5.25 -0.79 12.01
CA ALA A 21 5.94 -0.32 10.82
C ALA A 21 6.12 1.20 10.85
N GLN A 22 7.18 1.68 10.23
CA GLN A 22 7.36 3.11 10.00
C GLN A 22 6.42 3.61 8.92
N ALA A 23 6.13 2.76 7.94
CA ALA A 23 5.26 3.13 6.84
C ALA A 23 4.44 1.93 6.40
N VAL A 24 3.24 2.19 5.95
CA VAL A 24 2.34 1.17 5.42
C VAL A 24 1.66 1.72 4.20
N VAL A 25 1.59 0.89 3.16
CA VAL A 25 0.80 1.19 1.97
C VAL A 25 -0.30 0.15 1.90
N LEU A 26 -1.53 0.60 1.80
CA LEU A 26 -2.69 -0.26 1.67
C LEU A 26 -3.32 -0.02 0.30
N ILE A 27 -3.54 -1.09 -0.44
CA ILE A 27 -4.21 -1.02 -1.73
C ILE A 27 -5.43 -1.93 -1.64
N VAL A 28 -6.59 -1.37 -1.92
CA VAL A 28 -7.85 -2.10 -1.86
C VAL A 28 -8.46 -2.12 -3.25
N ILE A 29 -8.84 -3.30 -3.70
CA ILE A 29 -9.45 -3.49 -5.00
C ILE A 29 -10.84 -4.06 -4.77
N ASN A 30 -11.87 -3.31 -5.17
CA ASN A 30 -13.27 -3.73 -5.05
C ASN A 30 -13.66 -4.07 -3.61
N GLY A 31 -13.20 -3.27 -2.68
CA GLY A 31 -13.56 -3.43 -1.28
C GLY A 31 -14.94 -2.85 -0.98
N VAL A 32 -15.32 -2.87 0.30
CA VAL A 32 -16.64 -2.43 0.74
C VAL A 32 -16.90 -0.96 0.41
N HIS A 33 -15.87 -0.14 0.36
CA HIS A 33 -15.98 1.27 0.00
C HIS A 33 -15.39 1.55 -1.39
N GLY A 34 -15.28 0.53 -2.24
CA GLY A 34 -14.69 0.66 -3.57
C GLY A 34 -13.19 0.41 -3.55
N SER A 35 -12.54 0.86 -4.60
CA SER A 35 -11.10 0.72 -4.74
C SER A 35 -10.40 2.00 -4.31
N GLY A 36 -9.18 1.86 -3.82
CA GLY A 36 -8.40 3.01 -3.43
C GLY A 36 -7.11 2.59 -2.75
N PHE A 37 -6.33 3.56 -2.32
CA PHE A 37 -5.16 3.23 -1.55
C PHE A 37 -4.93 4.28 -0.46
N SER A 38 -4.15 3.89 0.52
CA SER A 38 -3.79 4.76 1.64
C SER A 38 -2.31 4.55 1.94
N VAL A 39 -1.61 5.63 2.20
CA VAL A 39 -0.21 5.60 2.57
C VAL A 39 -0.06 6.35 3.88
N GLN A 40 0.55 5.71 4.86
CA GLN A 40 0.87 6.35 6.12
C GLN A 40 2.33 6.13 6.46
N SER A 41 2.97 7.18 6.97
CA SER A 41 4.37 7.12 7.33
C SER A 41 4.60 7.98 8.56
N VAL A 42 5.44 7.51 9.46
CA VAL A 42 5.86 8.26 10.63
C VAL A 42 7.37 8.40 10.58
N GLY A 43 7.83 9.61 10.32
CA GLY A 43 9.26 9.90 10.35
C GLY A 43 10.09 9.29 9.25
N ALA A 44 9.50 8.49 8.38
CA ALA A 44 10.24 7.85 7.31
C ALA A 44 10.18 8.68 6.04
N PRO A 45 11.29 8.85 5.34
CA PRO A 45 11.24 9.53 4.06
C PRO A 45 10.48 8.70 3.06
N MET A 46 9.67 9.38 2.26
CA MET A 46 8.86 8.72 1.26
C MET A 46 9.55 8.67 -0.11
N ALA A 47 10.76 9.19 -0.19
CA ALA A 47 11.46 9.30 -1.47
C ALA A 47 11.73 7.93 -2.11
N GLY A 48 11.94 6.90 -1.30
CA GLY A 48 12.19 5.56 -1.80
C GLY A 48 10.96 4.75 -2.11
N LEU A 49 9.77 5.27 -1.81
CA LEU A 49 8.55 4.51 -1.97
C LEU A 49 8.26 4.13 -3.42
N PRO A 50 8.41 5.03 -4.40
CA PRO A 50 8.14 4.63 -5.78
C PRO A 50 9.02 3.47 -6.23
N ASP A 51 10.30 3.48 -5.87
CA ASP A 51 11.20 2.38 -6.26
C ASP A 51 10.78 1.07 -5.60
N LEU A 52 10.39 1.13 -4.33
CA LEU A 52 9.91 -0.05 -3.64
C LEU A 52 8.64 -0.60 -4.28
N LEU A 53 7.72 0.29 -4.63
CA LEU A 53 6.47 -0.13 -5.29
C LEU A 53 6.75 -0.73 -6.66
N GLU A 54 7.71 -0.19 -7.40
CA GLU A 54 8.09 -0.75 -8.69
C GLU A 54 8.69 -2.13 -8.54
N ALA A 55 9.54 -2.33 -7.55
CA ALA A 55 10.12 -3.64 -7.29
C ALA A 55 9.04 -4.64 -6.90
N LEU A 56 8.11 -4.23 -6.06
CA LEU A 56 7.01 -5.08 -5.65
C LEU A 56 6.10 -5.41 -6.83
N ALA A 57 5.84 -4.44 -7.69
CA ALA A 57 5.04 -4.66 -8.89
C ALA A 57 5.72 -5.70 -9.80
N ALA A 58 7.04 -5.63 -9.94
CA ALA A 58 7.77 -6.59 -10.74
C ALA A 58 7.66 -8.01 -10.15
N ASP A 59 7.78 -8.11 -8.83
CA ASP A 59 7.65 -9.40 -8.14
C ASP A 59 6.26 -10.00 -8.33
N ILE A 60 5.22 -9.17 -8.17
CA ILE A 60 3.85 -9.62 -8.37
C ILE A 60 3.63 -10.07 -9.80
N ARG A 61 4.14 -9.30 -10.76
CA ARG A 61 3.99 -9.62 -12.16
C ARG A 61 4.65 -10.96 -12.49
N ALA A 62 5.83 -11.19 -11.93
CA ALA A 62 6.54 -12.45 -12.13
C ALA A 62 5.78 -13.63 -11.53
N THR A 63 5.19 -13.41 -10.35
CA THR A 63 4.42 -14.46 -9.65
C THR A 63 3.16 -14.82 -10.43
N LEU A 64 2.51 -13.83 -11.05
CA LEU A 64 1.26 -14.06 -11.76
C LEU A 64 1.48 -14.54 -13.19
N ARG A 65 2.72 -14.49 -13.68
CA ARG A 65 3.00 -14.92 -15.05
C ARG A 65 2.77 -16.42 -15.14
N PRO A 66 1.98 -16.87 -16.14
CA PRO A 66 1.72 -18.31 -16.25
C PRO A 66 3.01 -19.05 -16.55
N PRO A 67 3.15 -20.26 -16.01
CA PRO A 67 4.30 -21.08 -16.32
C PRO A 67 4.24 -21.55 -17.76
N HIS A 68 5.38 -21.75 -18.33
CA HIS A 68 5.46 -22.24 -19.72
C HIS A 68 5.62 -23.73 -19.76
#